data_9db1208cc68c9fb27c9e2ca0260ff0f6
#
_entry.id   9db1208cc68c9fb27c9e2ca0260ff0f6
#
_cell.length_a   1.000
_cell.length_b   1.000
_cell.length_c   1.000
_cell.angle_alpha   90.00
_cell.angle_beta   90.00
_cell.angle_gamma   90.00
#
_symmetry.space_group_name_H-M   'P 1'
#
loop_
_entity.id
_entity.type
_entity.pdbx_description
1 polymer ?
#
loop_
_entity_poly.entity_id
_entity_poly.type
_entity_poly.pdbx_seq_one_letter_code
_entity_poly.pdbx_strand_id
1 'polypeptide(L)'
;MPKDLASLKELKIKTALMESIPEDITQLYPEARDIKRHFILHIGETNTGKTHDALEDFYNADAGMYLAPLRLLALEIQEMSLARGINCSLTTGEEKDIREGAKHLSCTVEKMDISRHYDVCVIDEAQMVSDKDRGWAWTEAILGVNADVIHICMSPNAIHIVKMLIKMCGDTYTDIRHKRNSRLIMEDHDFIFPDDIQDGDALVAFSRRKVLMLATLLKKEGYKVSVIYGSLPYSVRKAEVARFLSGESKIVVCTDAIGMGVNLPIRRVIFTEARKFDGKSKRPLNMSEVKQIAGRAGRKGMYNQGYVNSLEDREQIGELLHGRYEQITSCVIQPPRKVLDMPYSLSEIFKIWLKTIEKKCFSVADLKNRIKLAEYIEKKHGEKINKDLEYSLINIPFDENSEQLKYLWQDLVDMTADGEPVSRMWYYVDTEYDDITNMKLDDLEQLYKKLDLLNSYCNALNISEYNERIRMLKEDISERIVSELTNGEFFNRCKRCGKKLEWNHKFGMCEKCYEINRLERIRYRNR
;
A
#
# COMPACT_ATOMS: atom_id res chain seq x y z
N MET A 1 -18.20 -36.39 -6.99
CA MET A 1 -17.51 -37.18 -5.95
C MET A 1 -18.46 -37.38 -4.79
N PRO A 2 -18.52 -38.58 -4.16
CA PRO A 2 -19.31 -38.77 -2.94
C PRO A 2 -18.87 -37.79 -1.84
N LYS A 3 -19.80 -37.25 -1.06
CA LYS A 3 -19.51 -36.31 0.04
C LYS A 3 -18.42 -36.82 1.00
N ASP A 4 -18.33 -38.11 1.23
CA ASP A 4 -17.34 -38.74 2.11
C ASP A 4 -15.89 -38.64 1.60
N LEU A 5 -15.62 -38.69 0.29
CA LEU A 5 -14.27 -38.60 -0.25
C LEU A 5 -13.70 -37.18 -0.19
N ALA A 6 -14.54 -36.14 -0.46
CA ALA A 6 -14.16 -34.75 -0.33
C ALA A 6 -13.85 -34.38 1.12
N SER A 7 -14.68 -34.85 2.06
CA SER A 7 -14.49 -34.70 3.50
C SER A 7 -13.21 -35.37 4.00
N LEU A 8 -12.89 -36.58 3.48
CA LEU A 8 -11.66 -37.29 3.83
C LEU A 8 -10.40 -36.57 3.31
N LYS A 9 -10.45 -36.02 2.09
CA LYS A 9 -9.34 -35.24 1.52
C LYS A 9 -9.11 -33.96 2.33
N GLU A 10 -10.18 -33.23 2.68
CA GLU A 10 -10.11 -32.03 3.51
C GLU A 10 -9.46 -32.33 4.87
N LEU A 11 -9.83 -33.44 5.50
CA LEU A 11 -9.24 -33.88 6.76
C LEU A 11 -7.74 -34.18 6.63
N LYS A 12 -7.33 -34.89 5.58
CA LYS A 12 -5.91 -35.19 5.31
C LYS A 12 -5.08 -33.91 5.12
N ILE A 13 -5.57 -32.94 4.35
CA ILE A 13 -4.90 -31.65 4.16
C ILE A 13 -4.79 -30.91 5.50
N LYS A 14 -5.87 -30.90 6.27
CA LYS A 14 -5.89 -30.26 7.60
C LYS A 14 -4.87 -30.90 8.54
N THR A 15 -4.80 -32.23 8.60
CA THR A 15 -3.83 -32.96 9.42
C THR A 15 -2.41 -32.61 8.99
N ALA A 16 -2.09 -32.69 7.69
CA ALA A 16 -0.77 -32.35 7.16
C ALA A 16 -0.39 -30.87 7.43
N LEU A 17 -1.35 -29.95 7.34
CA LEU A 17 -1.14 -28.54 7.73
C LEU A 17 -0.80 -28.41 9.22
N MET A 18 -1.54 -29.07 10.08
CA MET A 18 -1.30 -29.02 11.55
C MET A 18 0.06 -29.64 11.91
N GLU A 19 0.49 -30.69 11.21
CA GLU A 19 1.81 -31.31 11.39
C GLU A 19 2.96 -30.43 10.86
N SER A 20 2.71 -29.63 9.81
CA SER A 20 3.71 -28.73 9.23
C SER A 20 3.90 -27.43 10.03
N ILE A 21 2.95 -27.08 10.91
CA ILE A 21 2.99 -25.87 11.72
C ILE A 21 3.31 -26.27 13.16
N PRO A 22 4.43 -25.83 13.73
CA PRO A 22 4.74 -26.11 15.13
C PRO A 22 3.67 -25.47 16.05
N GLU A 23 3.40 -26.10 17.21
CA GLU A 23 2.50 -25.51 18.24
C GLU A 23 2.95 -24.11 18.64
N ASP A 24 4.25 -23.92 18.73
CA ASP A 24 4.90 -22.63 18.90
C ASP A 24 5.34 -22.11 17.53
N ILE A 25 4.58 -21.15 16.99
CA ILE A 25 4.84 -20.56 15.68
C ILE A 25 6.20 -19.82 15.59
N THR A 26 6.83 -19.48 16.71
CA THR A 26 8.15 -18.84 16.72
C THR A 26 9.24 -19.78 16.19
N GLN A 27 9.01 -21.09 16.27
CA GLN A 27 9.92 -22.12 15.72
C GLN A 27 9.92 -22.21 14.17
N LEU A 28 9.05 -21.45 13.51
CA LEU A 28 9.12 -21.26 12.06
C LEU A 28 10.35 -20.42 11.64
N TYR A 29 10.99 -19.77 12.58
CA TYR A 29 12.07 -18.80 12.36
C TYR A 29 13.31 -19.18 13.22
N PRO A 30 13.97 -20.30 12.92
CA PRO A 30 15.09 -20.81 13.75
C PRO A 30 16.26 -19.82 13.82
N GLU A 31 16.62 -19.15 12.71
CA GLU A 31 17.73 -18.19 12.68
C GLU A 31 17.52 -17.03 13.68
N ALA A 32 16.27 -16.56 13.80
CA ALA A 32 15.92 -15.54 14.77
C ALA A 32 15.86 -16.06 16.23
N ARG A 33 15.78 -17.39 16.42
CA ARG A 33 15.80 -18.03 17.77
C ARG A 33 17.24 -18.32 18.25
N ASP A 34 18.18 -18.43 17.31
CA ASP A 34 19.59 -18.72 17.62
C ASP A 34 20.37 -17.49 18.15
N ILE A 35 19.80 -16.29 18.01
CA ILE A 35 20.39 -15.03 18.46
C ILE A 35 19.58 -14.40 19.60
N LYS A 36 20.24 -13.49 20.35
CA LYS A 36 19.57 -12.66 21.36
C LYS A 36 19.14 -11.34 20.72
N ARG A 37 17.86 -11.17 20.52
CA ARG A 37 17.30 -9.95 19.93
C ARG A 37 16.87 -8.96 21.02
N HIS A 38 17.10 -7.67 20.75
CA HIS A 38 16.60 -6.59 21.58
C HIS A 38 15.71 -5.65 20.77
N PHE A 39 14.49 -5.44 21.22
CA PHE A 39 13.53 -4.57 20.55
C PHE A 39 13.49 -3.18 21.17
N ILE A 40 13.57 -2.14 20.35
CA ILE A 40 13.38 -0.74 20.75
C ILE A 40 12.05 -0.26 20.18
N LEU A 41 11.07 -0.06 21.07
CA LEU A 41 9.71 0.27 20.69
C LEU A 41 9.48 1.78 20.65
N HIS A 42 9.48 2.37 19.46
CA HIS A 42 9.17 3.77 19.23
C HIS A 42 7.66 3.98 19.15
N ILE A 43 7.07 4.43 20.27
CA ILE A 43 5.63 4.53 20.46
C ILE A 43 5.18 5.98 20.37
N GLY A 44 4.31 6.30 19.42
CA GLY A 44 3.77 7.67 19.29
C GLY A 44 2.82 7.82 18.10
N GLU A 45 2.13 8.94 18.05
CA GLU A 45 1.25 9.31 16.93
C GLU A 45 2.05 9.66 15.66
N THR A 46 1.35 9.98 14.58
CA THR A 46 1.97 10.45 13.33
C THR A 46 2.72 11.77 13.57
N ASN A 47 3.86 11.95 12.88
CA ASN A 47 4.70 13.14 12.95
C ASN A 47 5.29 13.43 14.35
N THR A 48 5.76 12.39 15.05
CA THR A 48 6.42 12.49 16.35
C THR A 48 7.92 12.20 16.30
N GLY A 49 8.49 11.88 15.12
CA GLY A 49 9.91 11.62 14.93
C GLY A 49 10.33 10.15 15.14
N LYS A 50 9.38 9.23 15.35
CA LYS A 50 9.67 7.78 15.57
C LYS A 50 10.62 7.18 14.55
N THR A 51 10.25 7.28 13.27
CA THR A 51 11.01 6.69 12.17
C THR A 51 12.36 7.37 11.98
N HIS A 52 12.45 8.69 12.21
CA HIS A 52 13.70 9.43 12.14
C HIS A 52 14.72 8.89 13.15
N ASP A 53 14.31 8.74 14.42
CA ASP A 53 15.23 8.28 15.48
C ASP A 53 15.67 6.83 15.23
N ALA A 54 14.77 5.95 14.75
CA ALA A 54 15.10 4.59 14.38
C ALA A 54 16.05 4.49 13.16
N LEU A 55 15.93 5.42 12.21
CA LEU A 55 16.76 5.45 11.01
C LEU A 55 18.19 5.92 11.29
N GLU A 56 18.44 6.71 12.33
CA GLU A 56 19.81 7.10 12.69
C GLU A 56 20.64 5.87 13.09
N ASP A 57 20.07 4.92 13.83
CA ASP A 57 20.76 3.67 14.17
C ASP A 57 20.94 2.78 12.95
N PHE A 58 19.95 2.72 12.05
CA PHE A 58 20.06 2.01 10.77
C PHE A 58 21.19 2.56 9.89
N TYR A 59 21.33 3.89 9.78
CA TYR A 59 22.40 4.49 8.97
C TYR A 59 23.79 4.34 9.58
N ASN A 60 23.91 4.20 10.89
CA ASN A 60 25.17 4.04 11.60
C ASN A 60 25.61 2.58 11.77
N ALA A 61 24.75 1.61 11.48
CA ALA A 61 25.06 0.18 11.54
C ALA A 61 26.00 -0.25 10.40
N ASP A 62 26.77 -1.33 10.60
CA ASP A 62 27.55 -1.95 9.53
C ASP A 62 26.64 -2.70 8.54
N ALA A 63 25.58 -3.36 9.05
CA ALA A 63 24.58 -4.04 8.25
C ALA A 63 23.16 -3.66 8.75
N GLY A 64 22.33 -3.09 7.89
CA GLY A 64 21.02 -2.59 8.25
C GLY A 64 19.90 -3.06 7.34
N MET A 65 18.69 -3.31 7.89
CA MET A 65 17.50 -3.58 7.12
C MET A 65 16.37 -2.63 7.51
N TYR A 66 15.75 -1.97 6.52
CA TYR A 66 14.57 -1.15 6.70
C TYR A 66 13.35 -1.79 6.04
N LEU A 67 12.32 -2.06 6.83
CA LEU A 67 11.07 -2.68 6.41
C LEU A 67 9.97 -1.62 6.28
N ALA A 68 9.70 -1.23 5.05
CA ALA A 68 8.77 -0.19 4.70
C ALA A 68 7.32 -0.69 4.59
N PRO A 69 6.33 0.07 5.06
CA PRO A 69 4.91 -0.24 4.85
C PRO A 69 4.49 -0.03 3.40
N LEU A 70 5.20 0.78 2.65
CA LEU A 70 4.91 1.14 1.27
C LEU A 70 6.18 1.13 0.42
N ARG A 71 6.03 0.70 -0.84
CA ARG A 71 7.05 0.76 -1.90
C ARG A 71 7.80 2.09 -1.93
N LEU A 72 7.05 3.19 -1.89
CA LEU A 72 7.59 4.55 -1.98
C LEU A 72 8.54 4.90 -0.85
N LEU A 73 8.24 4.43 0.38
CA LEU A 73 9.13 4.62 1.52
C LEU A 73 10.41 3.80 1.39
N ALA A 74 10.31 2.57 0.86
CA ALA A 74 11.50 1.77 0.60
C ALA A 74 12.44 2.46 -0.40
N LEU A 75 11.90 3.02 -1.48
CA LEU A 75 12.64 3.81 -2.47
C LEU A 75 13.27 5.06 -1.83
N GLU A 76 12.52 5.82 -1.03
CA GLU A 76 12.99 7.03 -0.36
C GLU A 76 14.16 6.72 0.58
N ILE A 77 14.07 5.66 1.37
CA ILE A 77 15.13 5.28 2.31
C ILE A 77 16.36 4.75 1.56
N GLN A 78 16.21 4.02 0.47
CA GLN A 78 17.34 3.67 -0.38
C GLN A 78 18.04 4.92 -0.92
N GLU A 79 17.30 5.87 -1.51
CA GLU A 79 17.86 7.11 -2.04
C GLU A 79 18.59 7.92 -0.94
N MET A 80 17.97 8.03 0.24
CA MET A 80 18.59 8.72 1.39
C MET A 80 19.87 8.03 1.86
N SER A 81 19.90 6.69 1.85
CA SER A 81 21.09 5.90 2.18
C SER A 81 22.21 6.15 1.18
N LEU A 82 21.91 6.08 -0.11
CA LEU A 82 22.88 6.35 -1.19
C LEU A 82 23.42 7.79 -1.13
N ALA A 83 22.57 8.77 -0.84
CA ALA A 83 22.99 10.17 -0.66
C ALA A 83 23.92 10.37 0.54
N ARG A 84 23.86 9.48 1.55
CA ARG A 84 24.78 9.43 2.71
C ARG A 84 26.04 8.59 2.43
N GLY A 85 26.20 8.02 1.24
CA GLY A 85 27.33 7.16 0.86
C GLY A 85 27.18 5.71 1.34
N ILE A 86 26.01 5.31 1.82
CA ILE A 86 25.72 3.94 2.29
C ILE A 86 25.26 3.11 1.09
N ASN A 87 25.99 2.03 0.78
CA ASN A 87 25.61 1.09 -0.27
C ASN A 87 24.39 0.27 0.18
N CYS A 88 23.22 0.61 -0.35
CA CYS A 88 21.92 0.05 0.06
C CYS A 88 21.19 -0.57 -1.13
N SER A 89 20.87 -1.85 -1.03
CA SER A 89 20.00 -2.56 -1.99
C SER A 89 18.54 -2.22 -1.77
N LEU A 90 17.71 -2.42 -2.80
CA LEU A 90 16.26 -2.25 -2.75
C LEU A 90 15.56 -3.53 -3.20
N THR A 91 14.50 -3.91 -2.50
CA THR A 91 13.58 -4.97 -2.95
C THR A 91 12.15 -4.61 -2.61
N THR A 92 11.30 -4.48 -3.63
CA THR A 92 9.86 -4.28 -3.49
C THR A 92 9.10 -5.33 -4.31
N GLY A 93 7.77 -5.20 -4.40
CA GLY A 93 6.97 -6.04 -5.29
C GLY A 93 7.33 -5.81 -6.76
N GLU A 94 7.65 -4.57 -7.13
CA GLU A 94 7.91 -4.16 -8.50
C GLU A 94 9.39 -3.89 -8.78
N GLU A 95 10.14 -3.30 -7.84
CA GLU A 95 11.57 -2.98 -8.05
C GLU A 95 12.49 -3.94 -7.33
N LYS A 96 13.62 -4.25 -8.01
CA LYS A 96 14.73 -5.01 -7.44
C LYS A 96 16.04 -4.39 -7.91
N ASP A 97 16.72 -3.65 -7.01
CA ASP A 97 18.05 -3.08 -7.22
C ASP A 97 19.02 -3.72 -6.21
N ILE A 98 19.62 -4.84 -6.62
CA ILE A 98 20.61 -5.55 -5.79
C ILE A 98 21.99 -5.03 -6.13
N ARG A 99 22.61 -4.37 -5.18
CA ARG A 99 23.92 -3.74 -5.31
C ARG A 99 25.01 -4.63 -4.77
N GLU A 100 26.06 -4.82 -5.54
CA GLU A 100 27.20 -5.64 -5.12
C GLU A 100 27.86 -5.06 -3.87
N GLY A 101 28.14 -5.94 -2.90
CA GLY A 101 28.73 -5.57 -1.62
C GLY A 101 27.81 -4.78 -0.68
N ALA A 102 26.54 -4.57 -1.01
CA ALA A 102 25.62 -3.88 -0.13
C ALA A 102 25.37 -4.67 1.16
N LYS A 103 25.58 -4.02 2.28
CA LYS A 103 25.25 -4.54 3.62
C LYS A 103 23.90 -4.00 4.11
N HIS A 104 23.38 -2.94 3.49
CA HIS A 104 22.08 -2.38 3.80
C HIS A 104 21.04 -2.82 2.77
N LEU A 105 19.82 -3.06 3.26
CA LEU A 105 18.64 -3.39 2.47
C LEU A 105 17.46 -2.50 2.87
N SER A 106 16.90 -1.79 1.92
CA SER A 106 15.59 -1.16 2.05
C SER A 106 14.56 -1.98 1.28
N CYS A 107 13.50 -2.43 1.93
CA CYS A 107 12.49 -3.26 1.25
C CYS A 107 11.08 -3.02 1.81
N THR A 108 10.07 -3.42 1.04
CA THR A 108 8.72 -3.56 1.63
C THR A 108 8.70 -4.75 2.59
N VAL A 109 7.88 -4.68 3.62
CA VAL A 109 7.85 -5.69 4.70
C VAL A 109 7.68 -7.10 4.16
N GLU A 110 6.90 -7.29 3.08
CA GLU A 110 6.67 -8.58 2.42
C GLU A 110 7.90 -9.15 1.69
N LYS A 111 8.92 -8.31 1.48
CA LYS A 111 10.16 -8.67 0.77
C LYS A 111 11.38 -8.72 1.68
N MET A 112 11.17 -8.79 3.00
CA MET A 112 12.26 -8.92 3.97
C MET A 112 13.10 -10.17 3.71
N ASP A 113 14.40 -10.05 3.94
CA ASP A 113 15.32 -11.18 3.91
C ASP A 113 15.62 -11.64 5.35
N ILE A 114 15.04 -12.75 5.75
CA ILE A 114 15.23 -13.35 7.08
C ILE A 114 16.42 -14.32 7.14
N SER A 115 17.00 -14.69 5.98
CA SER A 115 18.13 -15.63 5.91
C SER A 115 19.45 -14.98 6.27
N ARG A 116 19.56 -13.64 6.13
CA ARG A 116 20.76 -12.88 6.41
C ARG A 116 20.67 -12.21 7.78
N HIS A 117 21.78 -12.20 8.51
CA HIS A 117 21.93 -11.47 9.76
C HIS A 117 22.17 -9.96 9.50
N TYR A 118 21.55 -9.11 10.32
CA TYR A 118 21.72 -7.66 10.34
C TYR A 118 22.04 -7.18 11.77
N ASP A 119 22.82 -6.11 11.88
CA ASP A 119 23.06 -5.48 13.19
C ASP A 119 21.81 -4.74 13.67
N VAL A 120 21.17 -4.02 12.73
CA VAL A 120 19.98 -3.21 12.99
C VAL A 120 18.88 -3.48 11.96
N CYS A 121 17.65 -3.69 12.44
CA CYS A 121 16.45 -3.71 11.60
C CYS A 121 15.44 -2.66 12.07
N VAL A 122 14.81 -1.95 11.13
CA VAL A 122 13.71 -1.03 11.41
C VAL A 122 12.43 -1.57 10.79
N ILE A 123 11.41 -1.82 11.62
CA ILE A 123 10.05 -2.21 11.21
C ILE A 123 9.14 -0.99 11.36
N ASP A 124 8.72 -0.39 10.25
CA ASP A 124 7.89 0.82 10.29
C ASP A 124 6.39 0.51 10.23
N GLU A 125 5.57 1.40 10.83
CA GLU A 125 4.11 1.35 10.88
C GLU A 125 3.55 -0.01 11.40
N ALA A 126 4.12 -0.54 12.49
CA ALA A 126 3.79 -1.89 12.99
C ALA A 126 2.34 -2.08 13.48
N GLN A 127 1.51 -1.02 13.58
CA GLN A 127 0.07 -1.17 13.76
C GLN A 127 -0.62 -1.86 12.57
N MET A 128 0.06 -1.95 11.42
CA MET A 128 -0.42 -2.72 10.27
C MET A 128 -0.49 -4.23 10.53
N VAL A 129 0.04 -4.72 11.63
CA VAL A 129 -0.01 -6.14 12.04
C VAL A 129 -1.43 -6.72 12.04
N SER A 130 -2.47 -5.89 12.18
CA SER A 130 -3.89 -6.27 12.12
C SER A 130 -4.54 -6.09 10.74
N ASP A 131 -3.82 -5.62 9.75
CA ASP A 131 -4.35 -5.47 8.39
C ASP A 131 -4.67 -6.85 7.79
N LYS A 132 -5.89 -7.02 7.27
CA LYS A 132 -6.40 -8.33 6.81
C LYS A 132 -5.65 -8.89 5.60
N ASP A 133 -5.12 -8.01 4.76
CA ASP A 133 -4.46 -8.39 3.51
C ASP A 133 -2.94 -8.52 3.70
N ARG A 134 -2.33 -7.60 4.45
CA ARG A 134 -0.87 -7.44 4.54
C ARG A 134 -0.30 -7.66 5.94
N GLY A 135 -1.11 -7.66 7.00
CA GLY A 135 -0.66 -7.70 8.40
C GLY A 135 0.22 -8.90 8.75
N TRP A 136 0.09 -9.99 7.99
CA TRP A 136 0.93 -11.18 8.12
C TRP A 136 2.44 -10.85 7.99
N ALA A 137 2.80 -9.90 7.13
CA ALA A 137 4.20 -9.53 6.91
C ALA A 137 4.82 -8.86 8.15
N TRP A 138 4.07 -8.03 8.88
CA TRP A 138 4.52 -7.47 10.15
C TRP A 138 4.61 -8.52 11.26
N THR A 139 3.64 -9.45 11.30
CA THR A 139 3.73 -10.58 12.23
C THR A 139 4.99 -11.40 11.98
N GLU A 140 5.25 -11.74 10.72
CA GLU A 140 6.42 -12.48 10.28
C GLU A 140 7.73 -11.70 10.58
N ALA A 141 7.75 -10.39 10.32
CA ALA A 141 8.91 -9.53 10.63
C ALA A 141 9.23 -9.52 12.14
N ILE A 142 8.23 -9.35 13.00
CA ILE A 142 8.44 -9.35 14.46
C ILE A 142 8.94 -10.72 14.95
N LEU A 143 8.38 -11.80 14.41
CA LEU A 143 8.74 -13.15 14.82
C LEU A 143 10.10 -13.60 14.25
N GLY A 144 10.41 -13.21 12.99
CA GLY A 144 11.43 -13.89 12.20
C GLY A 144 12.62 -13.06 11.73
N VAL A 145 12.64 -11.74 11.90
CA VAL A 145 13.80 -10.93 11.52
C VAL A 145 15.05 -11.37 12.26
N ASN A 146 16.12 -11.64 11.52
CA ASN A 146 17.42 -12.03 12.04
C ASN A 146 18.30 -10.77 12.22
N ALA A 147 18.13 -10.06 13.35
CA ALA A 147 18.87 -8.86 13.68
C ALA A 147 19.10 -8.74 15.20
N ASP A 148 20.23 -8.15 15.61
CA ASP A 148 20.56 -7.97 17.03
C ASP A 148 19.65 -6.92 17.67
N VAL A 149 19.49 -5.76 17.02
CA VAL A 149 18.64 -4.65 17.47
C VAL A 149 17.51 -4.41 16.47
N ILE A 150 16.28 -4.39 16.97
CA ILE A 150 15.10 -4.22 16.12
C ILE A 150 14.30 -3.02 16.61
N HIS A 151 14.30 -1.96 15.83
CA HIS A 151 13.45 -0.79 16.07
C HIS A 151 12.05 -1.04 15.51
N ILE A 152 11.03 -0.86 16.34
CA ILE A 152 9.62 -0.93 15.90
C ILE A 152 8.96 0.44 16.04
N CYS A 153 8.60 1.06 14.91
CA CYS A 153 7.84 2.30 14.88
C CYS A 153 6.34 1.99 14.82
N MET A 154 5.58 2.43 15.84
CA MET A 154 4.14 2.10 15.92
C MET A 154 3.30 3.19 16.57
N SER A 155 2.00 3.16 16.30
CA SER A 155 1.00 3.91 17.03
C SER A 155 0.67 3.25 18.39
N PRO A 156 0.15 4.01 19.37
CA PRO A 156 -0.07 3.49 20.75
C PRO A 156 -1.02 2.28 20.85
N ASN A 157 -1.92 2.09 19.89
CA ASN A 157 -2.87 0.98 19.91
C ASN A 157 -2.27 -0.39 19.58
N ALA A 158 -1.04 -0.45 19.03
CA ALA A 158 -0.37 -1.70 18.70
C ALA A 158 0.51 -2.25 19.84
N ILE A 159 0.70 -1.50 20.92
CA ILE A 159 1.63 -1.85 22.01
C ILE A 159 1.40 -3.25 22.55
N HIS A 160 0.15 -3.60 22.85
CA HIS A 160 -0.16 -4.87 23.50
C HIS A 160 0.15 -6.06 22.61
N ILE A 161 -0.26 -6.00 21.35
CA ILE A 161 -0.07 -7.11 20.41
C ILE A 161 1.42 -7.28 20.04
N VAL A 162 2.15 -6.18 19.82
CA VAL A 162 3.60 -6.21 19.54
C VAL A 162 4.39 -6.79 20.71
N LYS A 163 4.12 -6.32 21.93
CA LYS A 163 4.77 -6.87 23.16
C LYS A 163 4.42 -8.33 23.40
N MET A 164 3.21 -8.76 23.05
CA MET A 164 2.84 -10.17 23.13
C MET A 164 3.71 -11.01 22.19
N LEU A 165 3.85 -10.59 20.92
CA LEU A 165 4.67 -11.30 19.93
C LEU A 165 6.14 -11.38 20.36
N ILE A 166 6.72 -10.28 20.85
CA ILE A 166 8.11 -10.25 21.37
C ILE A 166 8.29 -11.22 22.54
N LYS A 167 7.35 -11.23 23.49
CA LYS A 167 7.39 -12.14 24.63
C LYS A 167 7.25 -13.61 24.24
N MET A 168 6.45 -13.92 23.21
CA MET A 168 6.36 -15.29 22.66
C MET A 168 7.72 -15.77 22.14
N CYS A 169 8.53 -14.86 21.60
CA CYS A 169 9.90 -15.14 21.15
C CYS A 169 10.93 -15.26 22.27
N GLY A 170 10.59 -14.91 23.51
CA GLY A 170 11.54 -14.83 24.62
C GLY A 170 12.50 -13.64 24.56
N ASP A 171 12.24 -12.67 23.68
CA ASP A 171 13.10 -11.52 23.43
C ASP A 171 12.87 -10.39 24.46
N THR A 172 13.85 -9.48 24.54
CA THR A 172 13.79 -8.29 25.40
C THR A 172 13.36 -7.05 24.65
N TYR A 173 12.81 -6.06 25.36
CA TYR A 173 12.42 -4.80 24.74
C TYR A 173 12.57 -3.59 25.67
N THR A 174 12.73 -2.41 25.06
CA THR A 174 12.74 -1.09 25.71
C THR A 174 11.71 -0.18 25.04
N ASP A 175 10.94 0.58 25.83
CA ASP A 175 9.93 1.52 25.32
C ASP A 175 10.53 2.92 25.21
N ILE A 176 10.38 3.57 24.03
CA ILE A 176 10.65 4.99 23.81
C ILE A 176 9.32 5.65 23.41
N ARG A 177 8.85 6.59 24.24
CA ARG A 177 7.58 7.30 23.98
C ARG A 177 7.87 8.64 23.31
N HIS A 178 7.34 8.79 22.10
CA HIS A 178 7.43 10.02 21.33
C HIS A 178 6.17 10.85 21.51
N LYS A 179 6.36 12.08 21.95
CA LYS A 179 5.27 13.06 22.08
C LYS A 179 5.25 13.98 20.87
N ARG A 180 4.06 14.34 20.44
CA ARG A 180 3.88 15.30 19.37
C ARG A 180 4.31 16.71 19.86
N ASN A 181 5.16 17.37 19.08
CA ASN A 181 5.66 18.70 19.43
C ASN A 181 4.68 19.84 19.05
N SER A 182 3.89 19.64 17.99
CA SER A 182 2.90 20.60 17.52
C SER A 182 1.49 20.17 17.93
N ARG A 183 0.72 21.05 18.56
CA ARG A 183 -0.68 20.77 18.91
C ARG A 183 -1.52 20.71 17.64
N LEU A 184 -2.42 19.71 17.54
CA LEU A 184 -3.48 19.68 16.54
C LEU A 184 -4.71 20.41 17.07
N ILE A 185 -5.24 21.32 16.26
CA ILE A 185 -6.40 22.15 16.60
C ILE A 185 -7.47 21.92 15.53
N MET A 186 -8.62 21.42 15.95
CA MET A 186 -9.83 21.43 15.12
C MET A 186 -10.36 22.85 15.11
N GLU A 187 -10.48 23.45 13.91
CA GLU A 187 -11.05 24.81 13.78
C GLU A 187 -12.53 24.79 14.13
N ASP A 188 -13.04 25.87 14.71
CA ASP A 188 -14.39 26.00 15.27
C ASP A 188 -15.41 26.61 14.30
N HIS A 189 -14.97 27.00 13.10
CA HIS A 189 -15.81 27.53 12.04
C HIS A 189 -15.98 26.55 10.88
N ASP A 190 -17.07 26.71 10.12
CA ASP A 190 -17.31 25.94 8.91
C ASP A 190 -16.39 26.41 7.79
N PHE A 191 -15.80 25.45 7.07
CA PHE A 191 -14.90 25.75 5.98
C PHE A 191 -15.67 26.04 4.69
N ILE A 192 -15.46 27.24 4.12
CA ILE A 192 -16.09 27.68 2.86
C ILE A 192 -15.11 27.50 1.72
N PHE A 193 -15.40 26.57 0.81
CA PHE A 193 -14.56 26.31 -0.36
C PHE A 193 -15.04 27.12 -1.58
N PRO A 194 -14.18 27.85 -2.31
CA PRO A 194 -12.72 27.93 -2.14
C PRO A 194 -12.23 29.10 -1.27
N ASP A 195 -13.10 29.91 -0.69
CA ASP A 195 -12.81 31.22 -0.10
C ASP A 195 -11.85 31.15 1.10
N ASP A 196 -11.91 30.07 1.89
CA ASP A 196 -11.07 29.89 3.09
C ASP A 196 -9.71 29.22 2.79
N ILE A 197 -9.39 28.94 1.52
CA ILE A 197 -8.13 28.31 1.12
C ILE A 197 -6.93 29.24 1.43
N GLN A 198 -5.91 28.67 2.05
CA GLN A 198 -4.67 29.37 2.43
C GLN A 198 -3.42 28.59 2.04
N ASP A 199 -2.29 29.29 1.97
CA ASP A 199 -0.98 28.69 1.77
C ASP A 199 -0.68 27.65 2.87
N GLY A 200 -0.19 26.48 2.49
CA GLY A 200 0.09 25.35 3.38
C GLY A 200 -1.10 24.42 3.64
N ASP A 201 -2.22 24.62 2.93
CA ASP A 201 -3.38 23.74 3.03
C ASP A 201 -3.20 22.42 2.27
N ALA A 202 -3.70 21.33 2.88
CA ALA A 202 -3.84 20.03 2.26
C ALA A 202 -5.33 19.61 2.23
N LEU A 203 -5.92 19.55 1.05
CA LEU A 203 -7.29 19.06 0.85
C LEU A 203 -7.26 17.56 0.63
N VAL A 204 -7.92 16.81 1.51
CA VAL A 204 -7.96 15.36 1.46
C VAL A 204 -9.30 14.86 0.95
N ALA A 205 -9.28 14.16 -0.19
CA ALA A 205 -10.42 13.48 -0.78
C ALA A 205 -10.16 11.97 -0.86
N PHE A 206 -11.20 11.14 -0.92
CA PHE A 206 -11.06 9.68 -0.91
C PHE A 206 -11.26 9.04 -2.28
N SER A 207 -11.04 9.81 -3.35
CA SER A 207 -10.97 9.28 -4.70
C SER A 207 -10.06 10.14 -5.59
N ARG A 208 -9.27 9.48 -6.45
CA ARG A 208 -8.44 10.14 -7.46
C ARG A 208 -9.24 11.18 -8.27
N ARG A 209 -10.44 10.80 -8.70
CA ARG A 209 -11.33 11.67 -9.48
C ARG A 209 -11.64 12.98 -8.75
N LYS A 210 -11.94 12.92 -7.44
CA LYS A 210 -12.25 14.12 -6.65
C LYS A 210 -11.00 14.98 -6.43
N VAL A 211 -9.85 14.35 -6.22
CA VAL A 211 -8.55 15.05 -6.13
C VAL A 211 -8.27 15.86 -7.40
N LEU A 212 -8.34 15.24 -8.57
CA LEU A 212 -8.09 15.91 -9.86
C LEU A 212 -9.07 17.05 -10.14
N MET A 213 -10.33 16.85 -9.79
CA MET A 213 -11.38 17.86 -9.94
C MET A 213 -11.15 19.08 -9.03
N LEU A 214 -10.86 18.86 -7.74
CA LEU A 214 -10.57 19.94 -6.79
C LEU A 214 -9.31 20.71 -7.20
N ALA A 215 -8.26 20.00 -7.64
CA ALA A 215 -7.06 20.62 -8.18
C ALA A 215 -7.35 21.50 -9.40
N THR A 216 -8.21 21.05 -10.32
CA THR A 216 -8.63 21.82 -11.49
C THR A 216 -9.38 23.10 -11.09
N LEU A 217 -10.28 23.01 -10.09
CA LEU A 217 -11.03 24.18 -9.60
C LEU A 217 -10.09 25.21 -8.99
N LEU A 218 -9.21 24.78 -8.09
CA LEU A 218 -8.24 25.68 -7.46
C LEU A 218 -7.30 26.34 -8.47
N LYS A 219 -6.86 25.59 -9.49
CA LYS A 219 -6.06 26.18 -10.59
C LYS A 219 -6.83 27.26 -11.35
N LYS A 220 -8.14 27.11 -11.55
CA LYS A 220 -8.99 28.14 -12.19
C LYS A 220 -9.17 29.39 -11.36
N GLU A 221 -9.13 29.25 -10.03
CA GLU A 221 -9.08 30.37 -9.09
C GLU A 221 -7.67 30.99 -8.96
N GLY A 222 -6.69 30.51 -9.77
CA GLY A 222 -5.34 31.05 -9.81
C GLY A 222 -4.36 30.43 -8.81
N TYR A 223 -4.76 29.41 -8.05
CA TYR A 223 -3.87 28.74 -7.12
C TYR A 223 -2.91 27.77 -7.83
N LYS A 224 -1.66 27.74 -7.39
CA LYS A 224 -0.68 26.71 -7.78
C LYS A 224 -0.80 25.51 -6.86
N VAL A 225 -1.14 24.37 -7.41
CA VAL A 225 -1.55 23.17 -6.67
C VAL A 225 -0.67 21.99 -7.02
N SER A 226 -0.19 21.26 -6.01
CA SER A 226 0.37 19.90 -6.15
C SER A 226 -0.70 18.85 -5.94
N VAL A 227 -0.56 17.72 -6.64
CA VAL A 227 -1.54 16.61 -6.64
C VAL A 227 -0.89 15.32 -6.19
N ILE A 228 -1.43 14.66 -5.15
CA ILE A 228 -0.87 13.42 -4.62
C ILE A 228 -1.98 12.38 -4.37
N TYR A 229 -1.90 11.22 -5.05
CA TYR A 229 -2.81 10.10 -4.80
C TYR A 229 -2.08 8.75 -4.92
N GLY A 230 -2.71 7.67 -4.45
CA GLY A 230 -2.06 6.37 -4.25
C GLY A 230 -1.47 5.74 -5.50
N SER A 231 -2.13 5.87 -6.65
CA SER A 231 -1.69 5.26 -7.92
C SER A 231 -0.65 6.08 -8.70
N LEU A 232 -0.18 7.24 -8.16
CA LEU A 232 0.89 8.00 -8.82
C LEU A 232 2.21 7.23 -8.82
N PRO A 233 2.93 7.21 -9.95
CA PRO A 233 4.32 6.77 -10.00
C PRO A 233 5.19 7.48 -8.96
N TYR A 234 6.25 6.80 -8.51
CA TYR A 234 7.17 7.38 -7.51
C TYR A 234 7.80 8.70 -7.98
N SER A 235 8.32 8.73 -9.19
CA SER A 235 8.94 9.92 -9.79
C SER A 235 7.97 11.10 -9.89
N VAL A 236 6.73 10.85 -10.29
CA VAL A 236 5.67 11.86 -10.35
C VAL A 236 5.34 12.41 -8.97
N ARG A 237 5.18 11.52 -7.97
CA ARG A 237 4.92 11.93 -6.59
C ARG A 237 6.08 12.75 -6.03
N LYS A 238 7.32 12.33 -6.31
CA LYS A 238 8.53 13.07 -5.91
C LYS A 238 8.56 14.46 -6.54
N ALA A 239 8.21 14.60 -7.82
CA ALA A 239 8.10 15.89 -8.50
C ALA A 239 7.03 16.79 -7.85
N GLU A 240 5.84 16.26 -7.56
CA GLU A 240 4.77 17.03 -6.90
C GLU A 240 5.14 17.44 -5.48
N VAL A 241 5.84 16.59 -4.73
CA VAL A 241 6.40 16.90 -3.41
C VAL A 241 7.46 18.01 -3.52
N ALA A 242 8.37 17.92 -4.50
CA ALA A 242 9.40 18.93 -4.72
C ALA A 242 8.81 20.29 -5.09
N ARG A 243 7.77 20.34 -5.90
CA ARG A 243 7.04 21.57 -6.22
C ARG A 243 6.43 22.25 -4.99
N PHE A 244 5.90 21.45 -4.06
CA PHE A 244 5.37 21.98 -2.80
C PHE A 244 6.49 22.46 -1.85
N LEU A 245 7.59 21.70 -1.75
CA LEU A 245 8.73 22.06 -0.90
C LEU A 245 9.47 23.30 -1.39
N SER A 246 9.57 23.51 -2.70
CA SER A 246 10.18 24.71 -3.30
C SER A 246 9.28 25.96 -3.20
N GLY A 247 8.01 25.81 -2.81
CA GLY A 247 7.03 26.89 -2.81
C GLY A 247 6.47 27.22 -4.21
N GLU A 248 6.79 26.45 -5.25
CA GLU A 248 6.18 26.60 -6.58
C GLU A 248 4.68 26.33 -6.50
N SER A 249 4.25 25.33 -5.73
CA SER A 249 2.87 25.15 -5.31
C SER A 249 2.74 25.39 -3.80
N LYS A 250 1.60 25.90 -3.38
CA LYS A 250 1.36 26.26 -1.97
C LYS A 250 0.21 25.49 -1.35
N ILE A 251 -0.54 24.78 -2.17
CA ILE A 251 -1.67 23.95 -1.79
C ILE A 251 -1.41 22.53 -2.31
N VAL A 252 -1.76 21.54 -1.51
CA VAL A 252 -1.77 20.15 -1.97
C VAL A 252 -3.19 19.59 -1.97
N VAL A 253 -3.60 18.94 -3.04
CA VAL A 253 -4.84 18.17 -3.09
C VAL A 253 -4.47 16.69 -3.19
N CYS A 254 -4.94 15.88 -2.25
CA CYS A 254 -4.44 14.51 -2.12
C CYS A 254 -5.52 13.52 -1.70
N THR A 255 -5.19 12.23 -1.80
CA THR A 255 -5.94 11.18 -1.12
C THR A 255 -5.37 10.93 0.29
N ASP A 256 -5.95 9.95 0.99
CA ASP A 256 -5.41 9.42 2.25
C ASP A 256 -3.97 8.85 2.11
N ALA A 257 -3.47 8.68 0.88
CA ALA A 257 -2.06 8.38 0.62
C ALA A 257 -1.08 9.38 1.27
N ILE A 258 -1.52 10.60 1.59
CA ILE A 258 -0.72 11.57 2.35
C ILE A 258 -0.46 11.10 3.79
N GLY A 259 -1.34 10.27 4.35
CA GLY A 259 -1.22 9.70 5.70
C GLY A 259 0.00 8.80 5.88
N MET A 260 0.54 8.24 4.79
CA MET A 260 1.69 7.35 4.81
C MET A 260 2.78 7.84 3.84
N GLY A 261 4.02 7.97 4.31
CA GLY A 261 5.19 8.12 3.45
C GLY A 261 5.38 9.44 2.72
N VAL A 262 4.69 10.51 3.10
CA VAL A 262 4.91 11.84 2.49
C VAL A 262 5.23 12.86 3.58
N ASN A 263 6.43 13.44 3.51
CA ASN A 263 6.91 14.42 4.48
C ASN A 263 6.78 15.86 3.94
N LEU A 264 5.56 16.41 3.98
CA LEU A 264 5.23 17.75 3.51
C LEU A 264 5.07 18.74 4.68
N PRO A 265 5.45 20.02 4.51
CA PRO A 265 5.23 21.09 5.47
C PRO A 265 3.78 21.60 5.42
N ILE A 266 2.85 20.78 5.85
CA ILE A 266 1.42 21.10 5.84
C ILE A 266 1.10 21.90 7.10
N ARG A 267 0.42 23.03 6.92
CA ARG A 267 -0.10 23.86 8.01
C ARG A 267 -1.47 23.36 8.46
N ARG A 268 -2.38 23.10 7.51
CA ARG A 268 -3.76 22.70 7.78
C ARG A 268 -4.20 21.55 6.87
N VAL A 269 -4.88 20.56 7.46
CA VAL A 269 -5.53 19.46 6.74
C VAL A 269 -7.03 19.72 6.69
N ILE A 270 -7.61 19.69 5.50
CA ILE A 270 -9.05 19.84 5.26
C ILE A 270 -9.60 18.52 4.70
N PHE A 271 -10.49 17.87 5.47
CA PHE A 271 -11.23 16.71 4.98
C PHE A 271 -12.35 17.19 4.05
N THR A 272 -12.34 16.76 2.80
CA THR A 272 -13.39 17.13 1.85
C THR A 272 -14.61 16.21 1.92
N GLU A 273 -14.50 15.09 2.64
CA GLU A 273 -15.53 14.08 2.89
C GLU A 273 -15.27 13.42 4.24
N ALA A 274 -16.33 13.08 4.98
CA ALA A 274 -16.25 12.30 6.22
C ALA A 274 -16.41 10.78 5.98
N ARG A 275 -16.58 10.35 4.74
CA ARG A 275 -16.83 8.96 4.33
C ARG A 275 -15.94 8.56 3.17
N LYS A 276 -15.46 7.30 3.19
CA LYS A 276 -14.68 6.73 2.09
C LYS A 276 -15.28 5.41 1.58
N PHE A 277 -14.93 5.05 0.35
CA PHE A 277 -15.26 3.73 -0.22
C PHE A 277 -14.20 2.72 0.19
N ASP A 278 -14.61 1.59 0.75
CA ASP A 278 -13.73 0.52 1.27
C ASP A 278 -13.54 -0.66 0.29
N GLY A 279 -13.90 -0.47 -0.97
CA GLY A 279 -13.94 -1.53 -1.98
C GLY A 279 -15.32 -2.19 -2.12
N LYS A 280 -16.22 -2.03 -1.12
CA LYS A 280 -17.57 -2.63 -1.12
C LYS A 280 -18.67 -1.59 -0.93
N SER A 281 -18.48 -0.69 0.01
CA SER A 281 -19.47 0.31 0.40
C SER A 281 -18.83 1.63 0.85
N LYS A 282 -19.61 2.71 0.84
CA LYS A 282 -19.21 3.96 1.49
C LYS A 282 -19.45 3.86 3.00
N ARG A 283 -18.37 3.90 3.78
CA ARG A 283 -18.40 3.91 5.24
C ARG A 283 -17.84 5.21 5.83
N PRO A 284 -18.21 5.59 7.05
CA PRO A 284 -17.55 6.67 7.78
C PRO A 284 -16.04 6.40 7.92
N LEU A 285 -15.27 7.46 8.04
CA LEU A 285 -13.86 7.37 8.43
C LEU A 285 -13.78 6.80 9.85
N ASN A 286 -12.74 6.02 10.11
CA ASN A 286 -12.44 5.58 11.47
C ASN A 286 -11.41 6.51 12.13
N MET A 287 -11.25 6.35 13.43
CA MET A 287 -10.38 7.19 14.24
C MET A 287 -8.91 7.14 13.79
N SER A 288 -8.39 5.94 13.47
CA SER A 288 -7.01 5.76 13.02
C SER A 288 -6.76 6.51 11.71
N GLU A 289 -7.69 6.45 10.76
CA GLU A 289 -7.61 7.18 9.49
C GLU A 289 -7.60 8.69 9.70
N VAL A 290 -8.53 9.21 10.52
CA VAL A 290 -8.58 10.66 10.81
C VAL A 290 -7.30 11.12 11.48
N LYS A 291 -6.83 10.44 12.52
CA LYS A 291 -5.60 10.81 13.24
C LYS A 291 -4.35 10.69 12.37
N GLN A 292 -4.25 9.68 11.53
CA GLN A 292 -3.11 9.48 10.65
C GLN A 292 -3.01 10.58 9.59
N ILE A 293 -4.14 10.96 8.99
CA ILE A 293 -4.24 12.02 7.98
C ILE A 293 -4.03 13.39 8.64
N ALA A 294 -4.82 13.72 9.67
CA ALA A 294 -4.73 14.99 10.42
C ALA A 294 -3.34 15.18 11.04
N GLY A 295 -2.72 14.06 11.45
CA GLY A 295 -1.37 14.03 11.99
C GLY A 295 -0.30 14.61 11.07
N ARG A 296 -0.56 14.78 9.80
CA ARG A 296 0.36 15.42 8.85
C ARG A 296 0.40 16.95 8.96
N ALA A 297 -0.61 17.58 9.57
CA ALA A 297 -0.57 19.02 9.83
C ALA A 297 0.44 19.38 10.94
N GLY A 298 1.03 20.55 10.91
CA GLY A 298 1.90 21.08 11.96
C GLY A 298 3.28 20.42 11.99
N ARG A 299 4.04 20.48 10.89
CA ARG A 299 5.39 19.90 10.81
C ARG A 299 6.35 20.55 11.82
N LYS A 300 7.07 19.72 12.57
CA LYS A 300 8.13 20.14 13.52
C LYS A 300 9.15 21.09 12.85
N GLY A 301 9.44 22.20 13.49
CA GLY A 301 10.43 23.19 13.01
C GLY A 301 9.88 24.19 11.99
N MET A 302 8.65 24.02 11.46
CA MET A 302 8.01 24.96 10.55
C MET A 302 6.73 25.58 11.13
N TYR A 303 5.93 24.77 11.84
CA TYR A 303 4.68 25.21 12.44
C TYR A 303 4.57 24.75 13.89
N ASN A 304 4.29 25.67 14.80
CA ASN A 304 4.06 25.36 16.22
C ASN A 304 2.71 24.68 16.46
N GLN A 305 1.77 24.83 15.52
CA GLN A 305 0.42 24.29 15.58
C GLN A 305 0.04 23.72 14.21
N GLY A 306 -0.71 22.63 14.19
CA GLY A 306 -1.35 22.07 13.01
C GLY A 306 -2.86 22.29 13.12
N TYR A 307 -3.49 22.67 12.02
CA TYR A 307 -4.93 22.91 11.97
C TYR A 307 -5.65 21.79 11.20
N VAL A 308 -6.88 21.53 11.59
CA VAL A 308 -7.76 20.55 10.95
C VAL A 308 -9.12 21.20 10.73
N ASN A 309 -9.69 21.01 9.55
CA ASN A 309 -11.06 21.39 9.25
C ASN A 309 -11.73 20.34 8.34
N SER A 310 -13.01 20.48 8.09
CA SER A 310 -13.77 19.58 7.21
C SER A 310 -14.88 20.33 6.48
N LEU A 311 -15.09 19.97 5.20
CA LEU A 311 -16.23 20.43 4.39
C LEU A 311 -17.52 19.68 4.74
N GLU A 312 -17.41 18.47 5.27
CA GLU A 312 -18.55 17.62 5.67
C GLU A 312 -18.34 17.13 7.10
N ASP A 313 -19.40 17.08 7.89
CA ASP A 313 -19.45 16.46 9.23
C ASP A 313 -18.26 16.86 10.13
N ARG A 314 -17.99 18.17 10.26
CA ARG A 314 -16.88 18.72 11.04
C ARG A 314 -16.86 18.22 12.50
N GLU A 315 -18.04 18.11 13.13
CA GLU A 315 -18.17 17.61 14.48
C GLU A 315 -17.71 16.16 14.61
N GLN A 316 -18.12 15.28 13.68
CA GLN A 316 -17.70 13.88 13.64
C GLN A 316 -16.17 13.77 13.45
N ILE A 317 -15.58 14.57 12.56
CA ILE A 317 -14.11 14.59 12.38
C ILE A 317 -13.42 15.04 13.67
N GLY A 318 -13.95 16.05 14.37
CA GLY A 318 -13.46 16.52 15.66
C GLY A 318 -13.51 15.44 16.75
N GLU A 319 -14.62 14.72 16.86
CA GLU A 319 -14.77 13.60 17.80
C GLU A 319 -13.75 12.50 17.52
N LEU A 320 -13.57 12.10 16.26
CA LEU A 320 -12.60 11.09 15.84
C LEU A 320 -11.16 11.55 16.08
N LEU A 321 -10.87 12.83 15.90
CA LEU A 321 -9.54 13.41 16.15
C LEU A 321 -9.15 13.33 17.64
N HIS A 322 -10.08 13.57 18.54
CA HIS A 322 -9.83 13.62 19.98
C HIS A 322 -10.13 12.28 20.69
N GLY A 323 -10.76 11.32 20.02
CA GLY A 323 -11.10 10.03 20.57
C GLY A 323 -9.88 9.19 20.97
N ARG A 324 -10.11 8.11 21.73
CA ARG A 324 -9.06 7.14 22.12
C ARG A 324 -8.99 6.03 21.08
N TYR A 325 -7.78 5.65 20.67
CA TYR A 325 -7.58 4.53 19.76
C TYR A 325 -8.20 3.24 20.28
N GLU A 326 -8.87 2.51 19.41
CA GLU A 326 -9.21 1.12 19.66
C GLU A 326 -7.94 0.28 19.68
N GLN A 327 -7.80 -0.56 20.72
CA GLN A 327 -6.62 -1.40 20.86
C GLN A 327 -6.63 -2.54 19.85
N ILE A 328 -5.48 -2.79 19.23
CA ILE A 328 -5.28 -3.94 18.35
C ILE A 328 -5.12 -5.18 19.23
N THR A 329 -6.02 -6.15 19.06
CA THR A 329 -6.10 -7.36 19.87
C THR A 329 -5.69 -8.62 19.13
N SER A 330 -5.54 -8.54 17.80
CA SER A 330 -5.13 -9.67 16.97
C SER A 330 -4.11 -9.25 15.92
N CYS A 331 -3.23 -10.17 15.56
CA CYS A 331 -2.32 -10.06 14.43
C CYS A 331 -2.68 -11.06 13.35
N VAL A 332 -2.31 -10.76 12.11
CA VAL A 332 -2.63 -11.59 10.96
C VAL A 332 -1.47 -12.53 10.66
N ILE A 333 -1.77 -13.77 10.30
CA ILE A 333 -0.80 -14.78 9.85
C ILE A 333 -1.21 -15.35 8.50
N GLN A 334 -0.23 -15.85 7.74
CA GLN A 334 -0.45 -16.57 6.49
C GLN A 334 0.14 -17.98 6.54
N PRO A 335 -0.18 -18.86 5.56
CA PRO A 335 0.47 -20.16 5.44
C PRO A 335 1.99 -20.03 5.36
N PRO A 336 2.77 -20.74 6.18
CA PRO A 336 4.22 -20.72 6.09
C PRO A 336 4.68 -21.33 4.76
N ARG A 337 5.86 -20.91 4.26
CA ARG A 337 6.38 -21.38 2.96
C ARG A 337 6.54 -22.92 2.89
N LYS A 338 6.71 -23.60 4.02
CA LYS A 338 6.75 -25.08 4.10
C LYS A 338 5.52 -25.77 3.49
N VAL A 339 4.38 -25.07 3.34
CA VAL A 339 3.21 -25.65 2.67
C VAL A 339 3.46 -25.96 1.18
N LEU A 340 4.50 -25.40 0.57
CA LEU A 340 4.90 -25.69 -0.80
C LEU A 340 5.38 -27.15 -0.96
N ASP A 341 5.92 -27.75 0.11
CA ASP A 341 6.39 -29.14 0.12
C ASP A 341 5.24 -30.17 0.24
N MET A 342 4.02 -29.70 0.56
CA MET A 342 2.87 -30.59 0.72
C MET A 342 2.38 -31.13 -0.61
N PRO A 343 1.94 -32.42 -0.72
CA PRO A 343 1.49 -33.03 -1.97
C PRO A 343 0.05 -32.66 -2.34
N TYR A 344 -0.35 -31.41 -2.13
CA TYR A 344 -1.68 -30.88 -2.43
C TYR A 344 -1.55 -29.58 -3.22
N SER A 345 -2.59 -29.17 -3.96
CA SER A 345 -2.59 -27.92 -4.71
C SER A 345 -2.63 -26.70 -3.77
N LEU A 346 -2.05 -25.57 -4.21
CA LEU A 346 -2.01 -24.34 -3.40
C LEU A 346 -3.42 -23.82 -3.07
N SER A 347 -4.33 -23.90 -4.03
CA SER A 347 -5.72 -23.46 -3.82
C SER A 347 -6.43 -24.29 -2.74
N GLU A 348 -6.20 -25.61 -2.69
CA GLU A 348 -6.76 -26.49 -1.66
C GLU A 348 -6.15 -26.20 -0.29
N ILE A 349 -4.83 -26.08 -0.22
CA ILE A 349 -4.11 -25.72 1.02
C ILE A 349 -4.65 -24.40 1.58
N PHE A 350 -4.74 -23.36 0.76
CA PHE A 350 -5.21 -22.05 1.20
C PHE A 350 -6.68 -22.06 1.66
N LYS A 351 -7.54 -22.80 0.99
CA LYS A 351 -8.94 -22.97 1.41
C LYS A 351 -9.05 -23.62 2.79
N ILE A 352 -8.21 -24.64 3.05
CA ILE A 352 -8.21 -25.32 4.35
C ILE A 352 -7.60 -24.44 5.42
N TRP A 353 -6.52 -23.70 5.11
CA TRP A 353 -5.92 -22.73 6.01
C TRP A 353 -6.94 -21.72 6.55
N LEU A 354 -7.76 -21.15 5.69
CA LEU A 354 -8.82 -20.20 6.07
C LEU A 354 -9.83 -20.76 7.10
N LYS A 355 -9.97 -22.10 7.17
CA LYS A 355 -10.89 -22.78 8.07
C LYS A 355 -10.23 -23.32 9.35
N THR A 356 -8.90 -23.33 9.42
CA THR A 356 -8.19 -24.15 10.42
C THR A 356 -7.67 -23.36 11.61
N ILE A 357 -7.43 -22.04 11.48
CA ILE A 357 -6.78 -21.26 12.52
C ILE A 357 -7.79 -20.38 13.25
N GLU A 358 -8.09 -20.77 14.47
CA GLU A 358 -8.80 -19.96 15.48
C GLU A 358 -7.95 -19.95 16.76
N LYS A 359 -6.99 -19.02 16.85
CA LYS A 359 -6.33 -18.70 18.14
C LYS A 359 -6.70 -17.28 18.52
N LYS A 360 -6.94 -17.04 19.81
CA LYS A 360 -7.47 -15.78 20.39
C LYS A 360 -6.75 -14.49 19.94
N CYS A 361 -5.48 -14.57 19.54
CA CYS A 361 -4.63 -13.43 19.12
C CYS A 361 -4.19 -13.48 17.66
N PHE A 362 -4.55 -14.54 16.91
CA PHE A 362 -4.21 -14.70 15.50
C PHE A 362 -5.47 -14.72 14.65
N SER A 363 -5.43 -13.97 13.56
CA SER A 363 -6.40 -14.04 12.46
C SER A 363 -5.68 -14.43 11.17
N VAL A 364 -6.40 -14.96 10.20
CA VAL A 364 -5.82 -15.38 8.92
C VAL A 364 -5.88 -14.26 7.89
N ALA A 365 -4.85 -14.17 7.04
CA ALA A 365 -4.82 -13.27 5.90
C ALA A 365 -5.97 -13.56 4.92
N ASP A 366 -6.50 -12.54 4.24
CA ASP A 366 -7.46 -12.74 3.15
C ASP A 366 -6.73 -13.30 1.92
N LEU A 367 -6.91 -14.59 1.66
CA LEU A 367 -6.29 -15.32 0.55
C LEU A 367 -7.23 -15.51 -0.65
N LYS A 368 -8.43 -14.88 -0.64
CA LYS A 368 -9.45 -15.15 -1.68
C LYS A 368 -8.95 -14.90 -3.09
N ASN A 369 -8.20 -13.85 -3.30
CA ASN A 369 -7.67 -13.53 -4.62
C ASN A 369 -6.55 -14.50 -5.01
N ARG A 370 -5.62 -14.79 -4.10
CA ARG A 370 -4.57 -15.80 -4.34
C ARG A 370 -5.16 -17.17 -4.65
N ILE A 371 -6.23 -17.58 -3.98
CA ILE A 371 -6.95 -18.83 -4.29
C ILE A 371 -7.48 -18.81 -5.72
N LYS A 372 -8.11 -17.71 -6.19
CA LYS A 372 -8.61 -17.62 -7.56
C LYS A 372 -7.51 -17.67 -8.60
N LEU A 373 -6.38 -17.03 -8.34
CA LEU A 373 -5.23 -17.04 -9.24
C LEU A 373 -4.60 -18.45 -9.29
N ALA A 374 -4.44 -19.13 -8.15
CA ALA A 374 -3.98 -20.51 -8.09
C ALA A 374 -4.95 -21.47 -8.82
N GLU A 375 -6.27 -21.35 -8.58
CA GLU A 375 -7.28 -22.14 -9.30
C GLU A 375 -7.20 -21.97 -10.83
N TYR A 376 -6.90 -20.76 -11.31
CA TYR A 376 -6.71 -20.51 -12.74
C TYR A 376 -5.52 -21.31 -13.29
N ILE A 377 -4.35 -21.23 -12.62
CA ILE A 377 -3.13 -21.94 -13.02
C ILE A 377 -3.36 -23.46 -12.97
N GLU A 378 -3.84 -23.96 -11.84
CA GLU A 378 -4.07 -25.39 -11.60
C GLU A 378 -5.06 -26.00 -12.62
N LYS A 379 -6.15 -25.27 -12.91
CA LYS A 379 -7.19 -25.74 -13.83
C LYS A 379 -6.73 -25.74 -15.29
N LYS A 380 -5.96 -24.72 -15.69
CA LYS A 380 -5.61 -24.53 -17.09
C LYS A 380 -4.31 -25.23 -17.48
N HIS A 381 -3.33 -25.24 -16.58
CA HIS A 381 -1.96 -25.66 -16.88
C HIS A 381 -1.52 -26.92 -16.10
N GLY A 382 -2.17 -27.22 -14.98
CA GLY A 382 -1.83 -28.42 -14.18
C GLY A 382 -0.34 -28.47 -13.80
N GLU A 383 0.34 -29.55 -14.15
CA GLU A 383 1.75 -29.79 -13.80
C GLU A 383 2.77 -29.01 -14.67
N LYS A 384 2.34 -28.26 -15.69
CA LYS A 384 3.26 -27.45 -16.52
C LYS A 384 3.97 -26.36 -15.72
N ILE A 385 3.35 -25.85 -14.66
CA ILE A 385 3.90 -24.85 -13.76
C ILE A 385 4.15 -25.53 -12.41
N ASN A 386 5.40 -25.59 -11.96
CA ASN A 386 5.71 -26.13 -10.64
C ASN A 386 5.22 -25.21 -9.51
N LYS A 387 5.06 -25.75 -8.31
CA LYS A 387 4.43 -25.06 -7.20
C LYS A 387 5.18 -23.81 -6.71
N ASP A 388 6.51 -23.78 -6.77
CA ASP A 388 7.31 -22.60 -6.42
C ASP A 388 7.09 -21.47 -7.42
N LEU A 389 7.04 -21.79 -8.72
CA LEU A 389 6.73 -20.81 -9.76
C LEU A 389 5.28 -20.34 -9.67
N GLU A 390 4.34 -21.26 -9.45
CA GLU A 390 2.94 -20.92 -9.18
C GLU A 390 2.82 -19.95 -8.01
N TYR A 391 3.48 -20.23 -6.88
CA TYR A 391 3.50 -19.36 -5.72
C TYR A 391 4.08 -17.98 -6.04
N SER A 392 5.14 -17.93 -6.86
CA SER A 392 5.73 -16.66 -7.31
C SER A 392 4.77 -15.85 -8.17
N LEU A 393 4.09 -16.50 -9.12
CA LEU A 393 3.15 -15.86 -10.05
C LEU A 393 1.88 -15.32 -9.36
N ILE A 394 1.31 -16.06 -8.40
CA ILE A 394 0.12 -15.61 -7.66
C ILE A 394 0.43 -14.51 -6.62
N ASN A 395 1.69 -14.25 -6.34
CA ASN A 395 2.15 -13.17 -5.45
C ASN A 395 2.66 -11.94 -6.21
N ILE A 396 2.53 -11.89 -7.54
CA ILE A 396 2.79 -10.69 -8.34
C ILE A 396 1.76 -9.63 -7.95
N PRO A 397 2.19 -8.42 -7.54
CA PRO A 397 1.26 -7.35 -7.18
C PRO A 397 0.66 -6.71 -8.43
N PHE A 398 -0.66 -6.69 -8.55
CA PHE A 398 -1.39 -5.92 -9.54
C PHE A 398 -2.83 -5.64 -9.07
N ASP A 399 -3.53 -4.71 -9.73
CA ASP A 399 -4.93 -4.43 -9.45
C ASP A 399 -5.84 -5.48 -10.12
N GLU A 400 -6.22 -6.50 -9.36
CA GLU A 400 -7.06 -7.61 -9.83
C GLU A 400 -8.50 -7.19 -10.20
N ASN A 401 -8.94 -5.98 -9.82
CA ASN A 401 -10.22 -5.42 -10.26
C ASN A 401 -10.12 -4.78 -11.65
N SER A 402 -8.91 -4.58 -12.17
CA SER A 402 -8.67 -4.16 -13.55
C SER A 402 -8.74 -5.37 -14.47
N GLU A 403 -9.79 -5.48 -15.28
CA GLU A 403 -9.93 -6.56 -16.26
C GLU A 403 -8.74 -6.61 -17.24
N GLN A 404 -8.19 -5.45 -17.61
CA GLN A 404 -7.02 -5.37 -18.51
C GLN A 404 -5.76 -5.97 -17.87
N LEU A 405 -5.46 -5.62 -16.61
CA LEU A 405 -4.29 -6.15 -15.90
C LEU A 405 -4.45 -7.63 -15.57
N LYS A 406 -5.66 -8.05 -15.22
CA LYS A 406 -5.97 -9.46 -14.98
C LYS A 406 -5.79 -10.29 -16.25
N TYR A 407 -6.28 -9.80 -17.40
CA TYR A 407 -6.08 -10.47 -18.68
C TYR A 407 -4.59 -10.55 -19.04
N LEU A 408 -3.84 -9.46 -18.88
CA LEU A 408 -2.40 -9.45 -19.08
C LEU A 408 -1.69 -10.47 -18.18
N TRP A 409 -2.02 -10.53 -16.88
CA TRP A 409 -1.46 -11.52 -15.96
C TRP A 409 -1.76 -12.95 -16.44
N GLN A 410 -3.00 -13.23 -16.84
CA GLN A 410 -3.39 -14.54 -17.36
C GLN A 410 -2.58 -14.95 -18.58
N ASP A 411 -2.39 -14.03 -19.52
CA ASP A 411 -1.65 -14.31 -20.75
C ASP A 411 -0.14 -14.53 -20.48
N LEU A 412 0.44 -13.77 -19.54
CA LEU A 412 1.82 -13.99 -19.08
C LEU A 412 2.01 -15.38 -18.44
N VAL A 413 1.03 -15.82 -17.65
CA VAL A 413 1.01 -17.18 -17.09
C VAL A 413 0.90 -18.24 -18.18
N ASP A 414 0.02 -18.02 -19.16
CA ASP A 414 -0.17 -18.91 -20.30
C ASP A 414 1.12 -19.05 -21.12
N MET A 415 1.78 -17.92 -21.43
CA MET A 415 3.09 -17.89 -22.09
C MET A 415 4.15 -18.69 -21.34
N THR A 416 4.19 -18.54 -20.01
CA THR A 416 5.12 -19.29 -19.15
C THR A 416 4.88 -20.78 -19.24
N ALA A 417 3.61 -21.20 -19.16
CA ALA A 417 3.22 -22.62 -19.22
C ALA A 417 3.50 -23.28 -20.58
N ASP A 418 3.40 -22.50 -21.64
CA ASP A 418 3.60 -22.97 -23.01
C ASP A 418 5.06 -22.83 -23.49
N GLY A 419 5.95 -22.30 -22.64
CA GLY A 419 7.38 -22.12 -22.95
C GLY A 419 7.64 -21.08 -24.03
N GLU A 420 6.73 -20.11 -24.16
CA GLU A 420 6.90 -19.02 -25.13
C GLU A 420 7.98 -18.02 -24.70
N PRO A 421 8.63 -17.34 -25.66
CA PRO A 421 9.69 -16.40 -25.34
C PRO A 421 9.13 -15.17 -24.61
N VAL A 422 9.77 -14.77 -23.51
CA VAL A 422 9.36 -13.65 -22.67
C VAL A 422 9.28 -12.33 -23.46
N SER A 423 10.07 -12.19 -24.53
CA SER A 423 10.02 -11.03 -25.42
C SER A 423 8.64 -10.75 -26.02
N ARG A 424 7.75 -11.76 -26.10
CA ARG A 424 6.36 -11.58 -26.56
C ARG A 424 5.56 -10.62 -25.68
N MET A 425 5.95 -10.43 -24.41
CA MET A 425 5.30 -9.50 -23.50
C MET A 425 5.25 -8.05 -24.03
N TRP A 426 6.21 -7.67 -24.92
CA TRP A 426 6.28 -6.32 -25.49
C TRP A 426 5.11 -5.98 -26.40
N TYR A 427 4.41 -7.00 -26.94
CA TYR A 427 3.21 -6.80 -27.73
C TYR A 427 2.15 -5.94 -27.01
N TYR A 428 2.07 -6.03 -25.66
CA TYR A 428 1.12 -5.28 -24.84
C TYR A 428 1.52 -3.83 -24.55
N VAL A 429 2.72 -3.45 -24.91
CA VAL A 429 3.28 -2.13 -24.60
C VAL A 429 3.58 -1.35 -25.87
N ASP A 430 4.25 -1.95 -26.85
CA ASP A 430 4.81 -1.24 -28.00
C ASP A 430 3.75 -0.50 -28.81
N THR A 431 2.61 -1.13 -29.11
CA THR A 431 1.52 -0.50 -29.87
C THR A 431 0.87 0.68 -29.15
N GLU A 432 0.79 0.61 -27.83
CA GLU A 432 0.23 1.70 -27.02
C GLU A 432 1.26 2.81 -26.82
N TYR A 433 2.54 2.45 -26.64
CA TYR A 433 3.61 3.41 -26.42
C TYR A 433 3.88 4.30 -27.64
N ASP A 434 3.69 3.78 -28.85
CA ASP A 434 3.82 4.56 -30.10
C ASP A 434 2.88 5.78 -30.16
N ASP A 435 1.76 5.76 -29.43
CA ASP A 435 0.80 6.88 -29.34
C ASP A 435 0.89 7.68 -28.02
N ILE A 436 1.95 7.53 -27.26
CA ILE A 436 2.13 8.14 -25.92
C ILE A 436 1.89 9.66 -25.91
N THR A 437 2.19 10.34 -27.01
CA THR A 437 2.05 11.81 -27.13
C THR A 437 0.60 12.26 -27.12
N ASN A 438 -0.33 11.41 -27.53
CA ASN A 438 -1.78 11.69 -27.59
C ASN A 438 -2.55 11.11 -26.42
N MET A 439 -1.90 10.31 -25.56
CA MET A 439 -2.53 9.67 -24.43
C MET A 439 -2.98 10.67 -23.38
N LYS A 440 -4.15 10.39 -22.80
CA LYS A 440 -4.67 11.09 -21.62
C LYS A 440 -4.12 10.47 -20.33
N LEU A 441 -4.27 11.20 -19.21
CA LEU A 441 -3.79 10.77 -17.91
C LEU A 441 -4.23 9.34 -17.54
N ASP A 442 -5.48 8.95 -17.83
CA ASP A 442 -5.99 7.61 -17.52
C ASP A 442 -5.26 6.51 -18.31
N ASP A 443 -4.98 6.76 -19.58
CA ASP A 443 -4.29 5.81 -20.47
C ASP A 443 -2.80 5.69 -20.07
N LEU A 444 -2.15 6.82 -19.77
CA LEU A 444 -0.76 6.84 -19.28
C LEU A 444 -0.60 6.06 -17.97
N GLU A 445 -1.52 6.22 -17.03
CA GLU A 445 -1.50 5.47 -15.77
C GLU A 445 -1.75 3.98 -15.98
N GLN A 446 -2.62 3.60 -16.92
CA GLN A 446 -2.84 2.19 -17.26
C GLN A 446 -1.60 1.58 -17.91
N LEU A 447 -0.96 2.28 -18.85
CA LEU A 447 0.29 1.83 -19.45
C LEU A 447 1.41 1.68 -18.42
N TYR A 448 1.51 2.63 -17.47
CA TYR A 448 2.47 2.52 -16.37
C TYR A 448 2.22 1.27 -15.50
N LYS A 449 0.96 0.97 -15.15
CA LYS A 449 0.60 -0.23 -14.39
C LYS A 449 0.88 -1.53 -15.14
N LYS A 450 0.73 -1.54 -16.47
CA LYS A 450 1.15 -2.69 -17.30
C LYS A 450 2.65 -2.91 -17.18
N LEU A 451 3.46 -1.86 -17.25
CA LEU A 451 4.91 -1.96 -17.06
C LEU A 451 5.29 -2.42 -15.63
N ASP A 452 4.56 -1.99 -14.60
CA ASP A 452 4.76 -2.49 -13.23
C ASP A 452 4.49 -4.01 -13.17
N LEU A 453 3.41 -4.49 -13.80
CA LEU A 453 3.09 -5.92 -13.87
C LEU A 453 4.15 -6.71 -14.64
N LEU A 454 4.61 -6.21 -15.80
CA LEU A 454 5.69 -6.84 -16.58
C LEU A 454 7.00 -6.91 -15.79
N ASN A 455 7.35 -5.83 -15.09
CA ASN A 455 8.54 -5.80 -14.24
C ASN A 455 8.46 -6.84 -13.11
N SER A 456 7.30 -6.92 -12.45
CA SER A 456 7.07 -7.91 -11.39
C SER A 456 7.09 -9.35 -11.91
N TYR A 457 6.59 -9.56 -13.11
CA TYR A 457 6.66 -10.85 -13.82
C TYR A 457 8.11 -11.23 -14.14
N CYS A 458 8.90 -10.33 -14.70
CA CYS A 458 10.32 -10.55 -14.95
C CYS A 458 11.08 -10.89 -13.65
N ASN A 459 10.78 -10.17 -12.56
CA ASN A 459 11.36 -10.44 -11.24
C ASN A 459 10.97 -11.83 -10.71
N ALA A 460 9.73 -12.26 -10.89
CA ALA A 460 9.26 -13.58 -10.48
C ALA A 460 9.97 -14.73 -11.22
N LEU A 461 10.35 -14.48 -12.48
CA LEU A 461 11.12 -15.43 -13.32
C LEU A 461 12.64 -15.23 -13.22
N ASN A 462 13.14 -14.29 -12.41
CA ASN A 462 14.56 -13.89 -12.32
C ASN A 462 15.17 -13.44 -13.66
N ILE A 463 14.41 -12.75 -14.49
CA ILE A 463 14.83 -12.17 -15.78
C ILE A 463 15.19 -10.71 -15.58
N SER A 464 16.43 -10.33 -15.85
CA SER A 464 16.93 -8.95 -15.69
C SER A 464 17.19 -8.20 -17.00
N GLU A 465 17.20 -8.91 -18.13
CA GLU A 465 17.56 -8.33 -19.46
C GLU A 465 16.64 -7.18 -19.90
N TYR A 466 15.41 -7.13 -19.39
CA TYR A 466 14.41 -6.10 -19.74
C TYR A 466 14.32 -4.94 -18.76
N ASN A 467 15.01 -5.01 -17.62
CA ASN A 467 14.88 -4.01 -16.55
C ASN A 467 15.17 -2.58 -17.04
N GLU A 468 16.23 -2.41 -17.84
CA GLU A 468 16.60 -1.10 -18.35
C GLU A 468 15.54 -0.53 -19.31
N ARG A 469 15.01 -1.33 -20.22
CA ARG A 469 13.93 -0.91 -21.13
C ARG A 469 12.68 -0.52 -20.34
N ILE A 470 12.26 -1.34 -19.36
CA ILE A 470 11.12 -1.03 -18.51
C ILE A 470 11.34 0.29 -17.77
N ARG A 471 12.54 0.51 -17.24
CA ARG A 471 12.90 1.74 -16.53
C ARG A 471 12.76 2.96 -17.42
N MET A 472 13.33 2.95 -18.61
CA MET A 472 13.27 4.05 -19.59
C MET A 472 11.82 4.38 -19.95
N LEU A 473 11.01 3.37 -20.29
CA LEU A 473 9.60 3.57 -20.63
C LEU A 473 8.80 4.16 -19.47
N LYS A 474 9.07 3.71 -18.24
CA LYS A 474 8.42 4.26 -17.02
C LYS A 474 8.82 5.72 -16.76
N GLU A 475 10.05 6.11 -17.04
CA GLU A 475 10.52 7.49 -16.93
C GLU A 475 9.78 8.40 -17.92
N ASP A 476 9.72 8.04 -19.19
CA ASP A 476 9.01 8.81 -20.23
C ASP A 476 7.52 8.97 -19.91
N ILE A 477 6.85 7.88 -19.51
CA ILE A 477 5.44 7.93 -19.10
C ILE A 477 5.27 8.84 -17.89
N SER A 478 6.19 8.79 -16.93
CA SER A 478 6.13 9.64 -15.72
C SER A 478 6.23 11.12 -16.08
N GLU A 479 7.12 11.51 -16.99
CA GLU A 479 7.23 12.90 -17.48
C GLU A 479 5.93 13.37 -18.14
N ARG A 480 5.29 12.51 -18.92
CA ARG A 480 4.00 12.79 -19.54
C ARG A 480 2.89 12.95 -18.49
N ILE A 481 2.86 12.08 -17.47
CA ILE A 481 1.90 12.20 -16.36
C ILE A 481 2.09 13.53 -15.63
N VAL A 482 3.32 13.96 -15.35
CA VAL A 482 3.60 15.28 -14.73
C VAL A 482 3.06 16.41 -15.62
N SER A 483 3.28 16.36 -16.93
CA SER A 483 2.74 17.34 -17.87
C SER A 483 1.22 17.39 -17.86
N GLU A 484 0.56 16.23 -17.91
CA GLU A 484 -0.91 16.14 -17.83
C GLU A 484 -1.46 16.66 -16.49
N LEU A 485 -0.82 16.33 -15.37
CA LEU A 485 -1.22 16.83 -14.05
C LEU A 485 -1.04 18.34 -13.94
N THR A 486 -0.02 18.91 -14.58
CA THR A 486 0.27 20.34 -14.53
C THR A 486 -0.69 21.14 -15.40
N ASN A 487 -0.94 20.68 -16.64
CA ASN A 487 -1.65 21.43 -17.67
C ASN A 487 -3.09 20.94 -17.90
N GLY A 488 -3.43 19.73 -17.47
CA GLY A 488 -4.73 19.10 -17.71
C GLY A 488 -5.88 19.71 -16.88
N GLU A 489 -7.07 19.71 -17.47
CA GLU A 489 -8.31 20.08 -16.81
C GLU A 489 -9.21 18.85 -16.62
N PHE A 490 -9.55 18.57 -15.38
CA PHE A 490 -10.32 17.38 -14.98
C PHE A 490 -11.69 17.79 -14.42
N PHE A 491 -12.77 17.34 -15.07
CA PHE A 491 -14.14 17.64 -14.65
C PHE A 491 -14.98 16.40 -14.53
N ASN A 492 -15.88 16.41 -13.56
CA ASN A 492 -16.98 15.46 -13.54
C ASN A 492 -17.90 15.68 -14.72
N ARG A 493 -18.18 14.61 -15.46
CA ARG A 493 -19.13 14.64 -16.56
C ARG A 493 -20.27 13.64 -16.32
N CYS A 494 -21.47 14.01 -16.75
CA CYS A 494 -22.62 13.12 -16.73
C CYS A 494 -22.33 11.87 -17.58
N LYS A 495 -22.45 10.68 -16.98
CA LYS A 495 -22.19 9.40 -17.66
C LYS A 495 -23.06 9.15 -18.88
N ARG A 496 -24.24 9.84 -19.00
CA ARG A 496 -25.18 9.66 -20.11
C ARG A 496 -25.01 10.70 -21.22
N CYS A 497 -24.89 11.99 -20.88
CA CYS A 497 -24.88 13.07 -21.89
C CYS A 497 -23.56 13.87 -21.95
N GLY A 498 -22.56 13.52 -21.17
CA GLY A 498 -21.26 14.21 -21.17
C GLY A 498 -21.25 15.61 -20.56
N LYS A 499 -22.42 16.17 -20.14
CA LYS A 499 -22.48 17.50 -19.54
C LYS A 499 -21.58 17.58 -18.31
N LYS A 500 -20.80 18.66 -18.19
CA LYS A 500 -19.99 18.97 -17.02
C LYS A 500 -20.87 19.09 -15.78
N LEU A 501 -20.49 18.43 -14.70
CA LEU A 501 -21.17 18.44 -13.40
C LEU A 501 -20.43 19.37 -12.45
N GLU A 502 -21.14 19.93 -11.50
CA GLU A 502 -20.55 20.69 -10.41
C GLU A 502 -19.67 19.81 -9.53
N TRP A 503 -18.68 20.42 -8.85
CA TRP A 503 -17.70 19.68 -8.04
C TRP A 503 -18.34 18.93 -6.85
N ASN A 504 -19.40 19.49 -6.28
CA ASN A 504 -20.17 18.92 -5.16
C ASN A 504 -21.33 18.00 -5.60
N HIS A 505 -21.46 17.77 -6.92
CA HIS A 505 -22.54 16.94 -7.46
C HIS A 505 -22.42 15.47 -6.99
N LYS A 506 -23.41 15.03 -6.20
CA LYS A 506 -23.39 13.71 -5.52
C LYS A 506 -23.52 12.50 -6.44
N PHE A 507 -24.03 12.68 -7.65
CA PHE A 507 -24.38 11.58 -8.56
C PHE A 507 -23.56 11.63 -9.85
N GLY A 508 -23.31 10.46 -10.47
CA GLY A 508 -22.59 10.36 -11.73
C GLY A 508 -23.39 10.80 -12.98
N MET A 509 -24.60 11.35 -12.81
CA MET A 509 -25.49 11.84 -13.89
C MET A 509 -26.08 13.19 -13.50
N CYS A 510 -26.26 14.10 -14.48
CA CYS A 510 -27.00 15.33 -14.26
C CYS A 510 -28.49 15.03 -13.98
N GLU A 511 -29.19 15.96 -13.32
CA GLU A 511 -30.58 15.79 -12.92
C GLU A 511 -31.48 15.34 -14.08
N LYS A 512 -31.36 15.98 -15.25
CA LYS A 512 -32.12 15.62 -16.45
C LYS A 512 -31.91 14.16 -16.87
N CYS A 513 -30.66 13.68 -16.87
CA CYS A 513 -30.34 12.30 -17.21
C CYS A 513 -30.75 11.30 -16.13
N TYR A 514 -30.71 11.71 -14.88
CA TYR A 514 -31.20 10.92 -13.77
C TYR A 514 -32.70 10.68 -13.84
N GLU A 515 -33.49 11.73 -14.12
CA GLU A 515 -34.92 11.61 -14.29
C GLU A 515 -35.32 10.70 -15.48
N ILE A 516 -34.62 10.84 -16.61
CA ILE A 516 -34.85 9.97 -17.77
C ILE A 516 -34.59 8.50 -17.39
N ASN A 517 -33.46 8.23 -16.71
CA ASN A 517 -33.08 6.88 -16.28
C ASN A 517 -34.10 6.30 -15.28
N ARG A 518 -34.62 7.14 -14.37
CA ARG A 518 -35.68 6.79 -13.42
C ARG A 518 -36.99 6.37 -14.15
N LEU A 519 -37.41 7.16 -15.13
CA LEU A 519 -38.61 6.88 -15.93
C LEU A 519 -38.47 5.61 -16.79
N GLU A 520 -37.27 5.38 -17.36
CA GLU A 520 -36.98 4.14 -18.10
C GLU A 520 -37.06 2.92 -17.17
N ARG A 521 -36.52 2.99 -15.95
CA ARG A 521 -36.61 1.89 -14.95
C ARG A 521 -38.05 1.60 -14.52
N ILE A 522 -38.90 2.62 -14.41
CA ILE A 522 -40.31 2.45 -14.08
C ILE A 522 -41.04 1.76 -15.25
N ARG A 523 -40.76 2.16 -16.50
CA ARG A 523 -41.34 1.51 -17.70
C ARG A 523 -40.92 0.04 -17.84
N TYR A 524 -39.69 -0.31 -17.47
CA TYR A 524 -39.22 -1.71 -17.48
C TYR A 524 -39.80 -2.57 -16.33
N ARG A 525 -40.18 -1.97 -15.19
CA ARG A 525 -40.84 -2.70 -14.09
C ARG A 525 -42.34 -2.94 -14.34
N ASN A 526 -42.95 -2.15 -15.21
CA ASN A 526 -44.39 -2.26 -15.56
C ASN A 526 -44.63 -3.06 -16.87
N ARG A 527 -43.59 -3.65 -17.42
CA ARG A 527 -43.63 -4.69 -18.45
C ARG A 527 -43.25 -6.05 -17.86
#